data_9bd20ea21f20f000ec9ef71d59e9b061
#
_entry.id   9bd20ea21f20f000ec9ef71d59e9b061
#
_cell.length_a   1.000
_cell.length_b   1.000
_cell.length_c   1.000
_cell.angle_alpha   90.00
_cell.angle_beta   90.00
_cell.angle_gamma   90.00
#
_symmetry.space_group_name_H-M   'P 1'
#
loop_
_entity.id
_entity.type
_entity.pdbx_description
1 polymer ?
#
loop_
_entity_poly.entity_id
_entity_poly.type
_entity_poly.pdbx_seq_one_letter_code
_entity_poly.pdbx_strand_id
1 'polypeptide(L)'
;MEKQCSIFEFLELSKESKTTQTTIVTKCVLYNDLNKELYDYFEEVTPLFAFLVRRTIHHLRHNLKGEKETKYRTKLKQQYNLTNRFAKSVINVAKNQLKLSKAAGKYLHSTYNKRIKKVEAKIIKTKAILNNQKTSQERKKKLKTKLFWLEMKKNRLIQLKNNGPKPMLTFGTKKLLKRNKLEFLQKRDNQIVYVGDNNDSKGNQQFQLFYNKKYNNFTYKIRLENKYIKNSKYIYGSFIIKDNNAKREILKTLNNPKSNSLTFRIIRKDNLLHLQIMYKTGSTFKTLSSYGVLGVDFNKGFITISEIDETGKLLNLDRINYIHKGRAGVTKNSMHHLVKDLVDIAIKSGKDIVIEDLKSLDKNKQEKTERKYYNRMA
;
A
#
# COMPACT_ATOMS: atom_id res chain seq x y z
N MET A 1 14.82 -15.24 -40.32
CA MET A 1 13.35 -15.18 -40.42
C MET A 1 12.83 -14.82 -39.06
N GLU A 2 12.69 -13.54 -38.79
CA GLU A 2 12.08 -13.02 -37.56
C GLU A 2 10.56 -13.14 -37.71
N LYS A 3 9.92 -13.84 -36.76
CA LYS A 3 8.47 -13.88 -36.68
C LYS A 3 7.98 -12.47 -36.28
N GLN A 4 7.46 -11.75 -37.26
CA GLN A 4 6.58 -10.63 -36.97
C GLN A 4 5.31 -11.19 -36.30
N CYS A 5 5.22 -11.07 -34.98
CA CYS A 5 3.94 -11.25 -34.29
C CYS A 5 2.99 -10.18 -34.84
N SER A 6 1.90 -10.59 -35.45
CA SER A 6 0.91 -9.68 -35.98
C SER A 6 0.23 -8.93 -34.81
N ILE A 7 -0.03 -7.65 -35.01
CA ILE A 7 -0.79 -6.79 -34.07
C ILE A 7 -2.13 -7.46 -33.68
N PHE A 8 -2.68 -8.31 -34.55
CA PHE A 8 -3.92 -9.06 -34.30
C PHE A 8 -3.80 -10.16 -33.22
N GLU A 9 -2.65 -10.83 -33.06
CA GLU A 9 -2.45 -11.78 -31.95
C GLU A 9 -2.36 -11.09 -30.58
N PHE A 10 -1.88 -9.85 -30.55
CA PHE A 10 -1.85 -9.04 -29.32
C PHE A 10 -3.25 -8.58 -28.88
N LEU A 11 -4.16 -8.34 -29.83
CA LEU A 11 -5.53 -7.90 -29.60
C LEU A 11 -6.44 -9.03 -29.05
N GLU A 12 -6.15 -10.30 -29.34
CA GLU A 12 -6.91 -11.42 -28.77
C GLU A 12 -6.56 -11.72 -27.29
N LEU A 13 -5.35 -11.40 -26.83
CA LEU A 13 -4.91 -11.58 -25.44
C LEU A 13 -5.49 -10.54 -24.48
N SER A 14 -6.12 -9.47 -24.95
CA SER A 14 -6.63 -8.37 -24.12
C SER A 14 -8.07 -8.53 -23.63
N LYS A 15 -8.74 -9.65 -23.94
CA LYS A 15 -10.18 -9.86 -23.61
C LYS A 15 -10.49 -10.21 -22.16
N GLU A 16 -9.50 -10.39 -21.28
CA GLU A 16 -9.75 -10.53 -19.84
C GLU A 16 -9.73 -9.17 -19.15
N SER A 17 -10.90 -8.58 -18.94
CA SER A 17 -11.07 -7.42 -18.07
C SER A 17 -10.74 -7.81 -16.61
N LYS A 18 -9.49 -7.65 -16.21
CA LYS A 18 -9.10 -7.81 -14.80
C LYS A 18 -9.70 -6.66 -14.01
N THR A 19 -10.79 -6.93 -13.31
CA THR A 19 -11.40 -6.00 -12.35
C THR A 19 -10.44 -5.84 -11.17
N THR A 20 -9.62 -4.81 -11.17
CA THR A 20 -8.76 -4.49 -10.03
C THR A 20 -9.57 -3.71 -9.00
N GLN A 21 -9.87 -4.33 -7.86
CA GLN A 21 -10.47 -3.64 -6.73
C GLN A 21 -9.39 -2.88 -5.96
N THR A 22 -9.42 -1.56 -6.03
CA THR A 22 -8.55 -0.69 -5.23
C THR A 22 -9.28 -0.19 -4.00
N THR A 23 -8.58 -0.10 -2.87
CA THR A 23 -9.11 0.53 -1.65
C THR A 23 -8.58 1.95 -1.58
N ILE A 24 -9.48 2.93 -1.63
CA ILE A 24 -9.14 4.36 -1.52
C ILE A 24 -9.40 4.82 -0.10
N VAL A 25 -8.58 5.73 0.39
CA VAL A 25 -8.70 6.32 1.72
C VAL A 25 -8.95 7.81 1.59
N THR A 26 -10.12 8.23 2.04
CA THR A 26 -10.47 9.65 2.15
C THR A 26 -10.26 10.13 3.59
N LYS A 27 -9.65 11.30 3.77
CA LYS A 27 -9.42 11.92 5.08
C LYS A 27 -10.41 13.05 5.31
N CYS A 28 -11.13 12.97 6.41
CA CYS A 28 -11.99 14.03 6.90
C CYS A 28 -11.63 14.32 8.36
N VAL A 29 -11.87 15.53 8.81
CA VAL A 29 -11.67 15.92 10.22
C VAL A 29 -13.02 16.03 10.89
N LEU A 30 -13.18 15.33 12.00
CA LEU A 30 -14.33 15.49 12.90
C LEU A 30 -13.95 16.56 13.93
N TYR A 31 -14.62 17.70 13.90
CA TYR A 31 -14.37 18.80 14.81
C TYR A 31 -14.93 18.48 16.20
N ASN A 32 -14.19 18.91 17.23
CA ASN A 32 -14.40 18.57 18.62
C ASN A 32 -15.31 19.54 19.35
N ASP A 33 -15.41 20.78 18.88
CA ASP A 33 -16.04 21.88 19.62
C ASP A 33 -17.52 21.68 19.91
N LEU A 34 -18.20 20.79 19.19
CA LEU A 34 -19.61 20.44 19.40
C LEU A 34 -19.86 19.07 20.03
N ASN A 35 -18.81 18.25 20.22
CA ASN A 35 -18.96 16.86 20.70
C ASN A 35 -17.82 16.45 21.64
N LYS A 36 -17.69 17.10 22.79
CA LYS A 36 -16.78 16.67 23.85
C LYS A 36 -17.00 15.20 24.22
N GLU A 37 -18.24 14.74 24.29
CA GLU A 37 -18.60 13.36 24.55
C GLU A 37 -17.98 12.38 23.52
N LEU A 38 -17.92 12.75 22.25
CA LEU A 38 -17.29 11.95 21.20
C LEU A 38 -15.78 11.81 21.41
N TYR A 39 -15.13 12.92 21.79
CA TYR A 39 -13.69 12.90 22.04
C TYR A 39 -13.35 12.08 23.28
N ASP A 40 -14.05 12.31 24.37
CA ASP A 40 -13.89 11.57 25.62
C ASP A 40 -14.07 10.06 25.41
N TYR A 41 -15.09 9.67 24.63
CA TYR A 41 -15.29 8.28 24.22
C TYR A 41 -14.07 7.71 23.47
N PHE A 42 -13.55 8.43 22.46
CA PHE A 42 -12.39 7.94 21.73
C PHE A 42 -11.09 8.00 22.52
N GLU A 43 -10.99 8.87 23.52
CA GLU A 43 -9.86 8.90 24.44
C GLU A 43 -9.75 7.61 25.26
N GLU A 44 -10.88 7.08 25.69
CA GLU A 44 -10.94 5.83 26.44
C GLU A 44 -10.90 4.58 25.57
N VAL A 45 -11.61 4.57 24.42
CA VAL A 45 -11.78 3.36 23.64
C VAL A 45 -10.59 3.04 22.72
N THR A 46 -9.83 4.05 22.27
CA THR A 46 -8.68 3.79 21.36
C THR A 46 -7.54 3.04 22.04
N PRO A 47 -7.13 3.33 23.31
CA PRO A 47 -6.14 2.52 24.01
C PRO A 47 -6.63 1.08 24.25
N LEU A 48 -7.92 0.93 24.60
CA LEU A 48 -8.52 -0.40 24.76
C LEU A 48 -8.46 -1.20 23.46
N PHE A 49 -8.85 -0.59 22.34
CA PHE A 49 -8.77 -1.24 21.02
C PHE A 49 -7.34 -1.69 20.71
N ALA A 50 -6.37 -0.81 20.86
CA ALA A 50 -4.97 -1.10 20.60
C ALA A 50 -4.42 -2.21 21.52
N PHE A 51 -4.80 -2.21 22.79
CA PHE A 51 -4.47 -3.28 23.74
C PHE A 51 -5.05 -4.63 23.30
N LEU A 52 -6.33 -4.67 22.94
CA LEU A 52 -7.01 -5.88 22.49
C LEU A 52 -6.45 -6.43 21.18
N VAL A 53 -6.08 -5.58 20.24
CA VAL A 53 -5.40 -5.99 19.01
C VAL A 53 -4.06 -6.67 19.33
N ARG A 54 -3.23 -6.10 20.23
CA ARG A 54 -1.96 -6.70 20.65
C ARG A 54 -2.18 -8.05 21.35
N ARG A 55 -3.14 -8.14 22.27
CA ARG A 55 -3.51 -9.37 22.96
C ARG A 55 -3.99 -10.45 21.97
N THR A 56 -4.82 -10.06 21.01
CA THR A 56 -5.30 -10.97 19.96
C THR A 56 -4.17 -11.46 19.07
N ILE A 57 -3.21 -10.61 18.71
CA ILE A 57 -2.03 -11.03 17.98
C ILE A 57 -1.20 -12.07 18.76
N HIS A 58 -1.00 -11.83 20.05
CA HIS A 58 -0.32 -12.79 20.91
C HIS A 58 -1.08 -14.12 20.96
N HIS A 59 -2.38 -14.08 21.17
CA HIS A 59 -3.24 -15.26 21.14
C HIS A 59 -3.14 -16.02 19.80
N LEU A 60 -3.29 -15.35 18.67
CA LEU A 60 -3.20 -15.97 17.34
C LEU A 60 -1.81 -16.54 17.00
N ARG A 61 -0.75 -16.04 17.63
CA ARG A 61 0.61 -16.59 17.46
C ARG A 61 0.85 -17.86 18.27
N HIS A 62 0.30 -17.94 19.47
CA HIS A 62 0.59 -18.99 20.43
C HIS A 62 -0.51 -20.06 20.50
N ASN A 63 -1.73 -19.74 20.08
CA ASN A 63 -2.85 -20.69 20.09
C ASN A 63 -2.90 -21.50 18.80
N LEU A 64 -1.89 -22.33 18.60
CA LEU A 64 -1.73 -23.19 17.40
C LEU A 64 -2.73 -24.34 17.31
N LYS A 65 -3.48 -24.64 18.36
CA LYS A 65 -4.35 -25.82 18.47
C LYS A 65 -5.84 -25.51 18.35
N GLY A 66 -6.25 -24.65 17.39
CA GLY A 66 -7.60 -24.78 16.86
C GLY A 66 -8.76 -24.20 17.69
N GLU A 67 -8.52 -23.24 18.60
CA GLU A 67 -9.68 -22.51 19.14
C GLU A 67 -10.38 -21.76 18.00
N LYS A 68 -11.66 -22.13 17.76
CA LYS A 68 -12.47 -21.47 16.73
C LYS A 68 -12.55 -19.97 17.02
N GLU A 69 -12.42 -19.15 15.97
CA GLU A 69 -12.50 -17.68 16.07
C GLU A 69 -13.77 -17.20 16.78
N THR A 70 -14.88 -17.88 16.56
CA THR A 70 -16.15 -17.60 17.21
C THR A 70 -16.08 -17.71 18.72
N LYS A 71 -15.41 -18.76 19.25
CA LYS A 71 -15.20 -18.96 20.69
C LYS A 71 -14.33 -17.88 21.29
N TYR A 72 -13.19 -17.55 20.64
CA TYR A 72 -12.31 -16.47 21.08
C TYR A 72 -13.00 -15.10 21.06
N ARG A 73 -13.81 -14.83 20.02
CA ARG A 73 -14.60 -13.61 19.92
C ARG A 73 -15.60 -13.49 21.07
N THR A 74 -16.27 -14.57 21.42
CA THR A 74 -17.20 -14.63 22.56
C THR A 74 -16.47 -14.33 23.89
N LYS A 75 -15.30 -14.92 24.09
CA LYS A 75 -14.46 -14.62 25.27
C LYS A 75 -14.10 -13.14 25.37
N LEU A 76 -13.62 -12.54 24.27
CA LEU A 76 -13.30 -11.10 24.24
C LEU A 76 -14.52 -10.23 24.57
N LYS A 77 -15.67 -10.56 23.97
CA LYS A 77 -16.92 -9.84 24.18
C LYS A 77 -17.35 -9.89 25.66
N GLN A 78 -17.32 -11.06 26.28
CA GLN A 78 -17.70 -11.22 27.70
C GLN A 78 -16.72 -10.55 28.65
N GLN A 79 -15.41 -10.79 28.44
CA GLN A 79 -14.35 -10.30 29.34
C GLN A 79 -14.26 -8.78 29.38
N TYR A 80 -14.53 -8.08 28.27
CA TYR A 80 -14.38 -6.63 28.16
C TYR A 80 -15.68 -5.89 27.93
N ASN A 81 -16.83 -6.57 28.04
CA ASN A 81 -18.17 -6.02 27.81
C ASN A 81 -18.29 -5.27 26.47
N LEU A 82 -17.86 -5.95 25.40
CA LEU A 82 -17.80 -5.38 24.06
C LEU A 82 -18.99 -5.79 23.18
N THR A 83 -19.25 -4.99 22.17
CA THR A 83 -20.14 -5.41 21.09
C THR A 83 -19.50 -6.51 20.23
N ASN A 84 -20.31 -7.35 19.61
CA ASN A 84 -19.83 -8.43 18.74
C ASN A 84 -19.01 -7.90 17.55
N ARG A 85 -19.41 -6.74 17.01
CA ARG A 85 -18.74 -6.12 15.85
C ARG A 85 -17.41 -5.49 16.21
N PHE A 86 -17.28 -4.91 17.38
CA PHE A 86 -16.01 -4.41 17.88
C PHE A 86 -15.00 -5.56 18.06
N ALA A 87 -15.41 -6.63 18.72
CA ALA A 87 -14.55 -7.80 18.88
C ALA A 87 -14.13 -8.41 17.51
N LYS A 88 -15.05 -8.44 16.52
CA LYS A 88 -14.75 -8.85 15.14
C LYS A 88 -13.73 -7.90 14.49
N SER A 89 -13.87 -6.59 14.67
CA SER A 89 -12.93 -5.59 14.15
C SER A 89 -11.53 -5.76 14.74
N VAL A 90 -11.43 -6.00 16.05
CA VAL A 90 -10.16 -6.30 16.73
C VAL A 90 -9.47 -7.54 16.12
N ILE A 91 -10.21 -8.63 15.93
CA ILE A 91 -9.68 -9.87 15.36
C ILE A 91 -9.23 -9.67 13.91
N ASN A 92 -10.03 -8.98 13.09
CA ASN A 92 -9.72 -8.72 11.69
C ASN A 92 -8.45 -7.85 11.56
N VAL A 93 -8.31 -6.79 12.36
CA VAL A 93 -7.11 -5.95 12.37
C VAL A 93 -5.88 -6.76 12.80
N ALA A 94 -6.01 -7.61 13.84
CA ALA A 94 -4.93 -8.47 14.30
C ALA A 94 -4.48 -9.46 13.21
N LYS A 95 -5.41 -10.12 12.54
CA LYS A 95 -5.14 -11.02 11.40
C LYS A 95 -4.43 -10.31 10.25
N ASN A 96 -4.92 -9.13 9.87
CA ASN A 96 -4.31 -8.34 8.80
C ASN A 96 -2.89 -7.91 9.14
N GLN A 97 -2.63 -7.49 10.38
CA GLN A 97 -1.28 -7.17 10.82
C GLN A 97 -0.35 -8.38 10.81
N LEU A 98 -0.82 -9.56 11.21
CA LEU A 98 -0.05 -10.79 11.11
C LEU A 98 0.25 -11.17 9.65
N LYS A 99 -0.73 -11.02 8.76
CA LYS A 99 -0.55 -11.26 7.31
C LYS A 99 0.51 -10.33 6.72
N LEU A 100 0.43 -9.04 7.02
CA LEU A 100 1.42 -8.04 6.58
C LEU A 100 2.82 -8.33 7.14
N SER A 101 2.91 -8.71 8.42
CA SER A 101 4.15 -9.10 9.05
C SER A 101 4.79 -10.32 8.38
N LYS A 102 4.00 -11.35 8.06
CA LYS A 102 4.47 -12.53 7.32
C LYS A 102 4.96 -12.16 5.91
N ALA A 103 4.22 -11.29 5.21
CA ALA A 103 4.62 -10.81 3.89
C ALA A 103 5.92 -10.00 3.93
N ALA A 104 6.07 -9.11 4.92
CA ALA A 104 7.31 -8.38 5.16
C ALA A 104 8.49 -9.32 5.46
N GLY A 105 8.27 -10.39 6.23
CA GLY A 105 9.28 -11.42 6.50
C GLY A 105 9.75 -12.12 5.23
N LYS A 106 8.81 -12.52 4.34
CA LYS A 106 9.13 -13.13 3.04
C LYS A 106 9.94 -12.18 2.16
N TYR A 107 9.56 -10.91 2.09
CA TYR A 107 10.29 -9.89 1.34
C TYR A 107 11.72 -9.69 1.86
N LEU A 108 11.91 -9.60 3.17
CA LEU A 108 13.23 -9.47 3.79
C LEU A 108 14.10 -10.69 3.48
N HIS A 109 13.55 -11.91 3.59
CA HIS A 109 14.26 -13.14 3.25
C HIS A 109 14.73 -13.15 1.78
N SER A 110 13.86 -12.76 0.83
CA SER A 110 14.23 -12.58 -0.57
C SER A 110 15.33 -11.54 -0.75
N THR A 111 15.26 -10.43 -0.01
CA THR A 111 16.26 -9.36 -0.04
C THR A 111 17.63 -9.85 0.47
N TYR A 112 17.67 -10.66 1.54
CA TYR A 112 18.92 -11.27 2.00
C TYR A 112 19.51 -12.21 0.95
N ASN A 113 18.71 -13.05 0.31
CA ASN A 113 19.17 -13.92 -0.78
C ASN A 113 19.83 -13.11 -1.92
N LYS A 114 19.19 -12.03 -2.37
CA LYS A 114 19.75 -11.14 -3.40
C LYS A 114 21.07 -10.49 -2.96
N ARG A 115 21.17 -10.09 -1.67
CA ARG A 115 22.39 -9.49 -1.12
C ARG A 115 23.51 -10.51 -0.99
N ILE A 116 23.23 -11.74 -0.54
CA ILE A 116 24.20 -12.84 -0.45
C ILE A 116 24.77 -13.14 -1.83
N LYS A 117 23.91 -13.38 -2.86
CA LYS A 117 24.37 -13.60 -4.25
C LYS A 117 25.27 -12.47 -4.77
N LYS A 118 24.94 -11.20 -4.46
CA LYS A 118 25.78 -10.04 -4.85
C LYS A 118 27.15 -10.05 -4.15
N VAL A 119 27.23 -10.48 -2.90
CA VAL A 119 28.50 -10.58 -2.18
C VAL A 119 29.31 -11.77 -2.68
N GLU A 120 28.69 -12.91 -2.93
CA GLU A 120 29.33 -14.09 -3.53
C GLU A 120 29.96 -13.79 -4.89
N ALA A 121 29.24 -13.11 -5.77
CA ALA A 121 29.79 -12.65 -7.05
C ALA A 121 31.02 -11.73 -6.89
N LYS A 122 31.04 -10.89 -5.84
CA LYS A 122 32.22 -10.05 -5.53
C LYS A 122 33.39 -10.87 -5.01
N ILE A 123 33.11 -11.89 -4.16
CA ILE A 123 34.13 -12.82 -3.66
C ILE A 123 34.79 -13.57 -4.84
N ILE A 124 33.97 -14.14 -5.74
CA ILE A 124 34.47 -14.85 -6.93
C ILE A 124 35.38 -13.93 -7.78
N LYS A 125 34.92 -12.72 -8.08
CA LYS A 125 35.72 -11.73 -8.85
C LYS A 125 37.03 -11.36 -8.12
N THR A 126 36.98 -11.20 -6.78
CA THR A 126 38.17 -10.84 -6.00
C THR A 126 39.17 -12.00 -5.97
N LYS A 127 38.70 -13.26 -5.84
CA LYS A 127 39.54 -14.47 -5.90
C LYS A 127 40.19 -14.64 -7.27
N ALA A 128 39.44 -14.42 -8.37
CA ALA A 128 39.97 -14.49 -9.72
C ALA A 128 41.14 -13.48 -9.95
N ILE A 129 40.98 -12.24 -9.45
CA ILE A 129 42.06 -11.26 -9.56
C ILE A 129 43.26 -11.64 -8.67
N LEU A 130 43.02 -12.20 -7.49
CA LEU A 130 44.08 -12.62 -6.57
C LEU A 130 44.96 -13.73 -7.16
N ASN A 131 44.33 -14.66 -7.88
CA ASN A 131 45.00 -15.79 -8.53
C ASN A 131 45.73 -15.42 -9.85
N ASN A 132 45.54 -14.21 -10.37
CA ASN A 132 46.20 -13.78 -11.56
C ASN A 132 47.70 -13.47 -11.26
N GLN A 133 48.60 -14.14 -11.98
CA GLN A 133 50.06 -14.00 -11.82
C GLN A 133 50.56 -12.57 -12.04
N LYS A 134 49.91 -11.80 -12.93
CA LYS A 134 50.25 -10.40 -13.23
C LYS A 134 49.92 -9.39 -12.12
N THR A 135 49.29 -9.83 -11.02
CA THR A 135 48.88 -8.94 -9.90
C THR A 135 50.06 -8.68 -8.98
N SER A 136 50.43 -7.41 -8.75
CA SER A 136 51.53 -7.03 -7.83
C SER A 136 51.28 -7.49 -6.39
N GLN A 137 52.36 -7.73 -5.64
CA GLN A 137 52.30 -8.22 -4.25
C GLN A 137 51.54 -7.26 -3.34
N GLU A 138 51.73 -5.96 -3.50
CA GLU A 138 51.02 -4.95 -2.71
C GLU A 138 49.50 -5.01 -2.96
N ARG A 139 49.11 -5.15 -4.25
CA ARG A 139 47.69 -5.31 -4.63
C ARG A 139 47.11 -6.62 -4.10
N LYS A 140 47.88 -7.72 -4.06
CA LYS A 140 47.49 -8.99 -3.46
C LYS A 140 47.18 -8.85 -1.96
N LYS A 141 48.02 -8.09 -1.19
CA LYS A 141 47.74 -7.80 0.23
C LYS A 141 46.38 -7.09 0.42
N LYS A 142 46.14 -6.00 -0.33
CA LYS A 142 44.89 -5.23 -0.30
C LYS A 142 43.66 -6.11 -0.68
N LEU A 143 43.81 -7.02 -1.66
CA LEU A 143 42.77 -7.93 -2.08
C LEU A 143 42.47 -9.03 -1.03
N LYS A 144 43.47 -9.57 -0.31
CA LYS A 144 43.28 -10.51 0.81
C LYS A 144 42.43 -9.87 1.92
N THR A 145 42.78 -8.64 2.34
CA THR A 145 41.98 -7.90 3.33
C THR A 145 40.54 -7.67 2.86
N LYS A 146 40.36 -7.26 1.59
CA LYS A 146 39.00 -7.08 1.00
C LYS A 146 38.21 -8.38 0.97
N LEU A 147 38.85 -9.52 0.66
CA LEU A 147 38.24 -10.83 0.63
C LEU A 147 37.74 -11.22 2.02
N PHE A 148 38.58 -11.06 3.05
CA PHE A 148 38.20 -11.28 4.45
C PHE A 148 36.94 -10.53 4.84
N TRP A 149 36.87 -9.21 4.54
CA TRP A 149 35.70 -8.42 4.85
C TRP A 149 34.44 -8.83 4.04
N LEU A 150 34.61 -9.30 2.81
CA LEU A 150 33.49 -9.82 2.01
C LEU A 150 32.95 -11.13 2.57
N GLU A 151 33.82 -12.03 3.03
CA GLU A 151 33.44 -13.31 3.67
C GLU A 151 32.75 -13.06 5.01
N MET A 152 33.27 -12.18 5.85
CA MET A 152 32.62 -11.74 7.09
C MET A 152 31.22 -11.16 6.83
N LYS A 153 31.09 -10.32 5.78
CA LYS A 153 29.80 -9.75 5.37
C LYS A 153 28.84 -10.84 4.89
N LYS A 154 29.31 -11.82 4.12
CA LYS A 154 28.51 -12.98 3.69
C LYS A 154 27.99 -13.75 4.89
N ASN A 155 28.87 -14.12 5.82
CA ASN A 155 28.51 -14.89 7.02
C ASN A 155 27.48 -14.14 7.88
N ARG A 156 27.66 -12.85 8.08
CA ARG A 156 26.67 -12.00 8.78
C ARG A 156 25.30 -12.00 8.07
N LEU A 157 25.27 -11.91 6.74
CA LEU A 157 24.02 -11.96 5.98
C LEU A 157 23.33 -13.33 6.06
N ILE A 158 24.11 -14.44 6.06
CA ILE A 158 23.60 -15.80 6.26
C ILE A 158 23.02 -15.96 7.67
N GLN A 159 23.72 -15.50 8.70
CA GLN A 159 23.20 -15.49 10.07
C GLN A 159 21.90 -14.70 10.19
N LEU A 160 21.84 -13.50 9.60
CA LEU A 160 20.62 -12.67 9.58
C LEU A 160 19.48 -13.34 8.80
N LYS A 161 19.78 -14.12 7.76
CA LYS A 161 18.80 -14.91 7.03
C LYS A 161 18.28 -16.09 7.85
N ASN A 162 19.18 -16.85 8.48
CA ASN A 162 18.85 -18.07 9.24
C ASN A 162 18.14 -17.75 10.56
N ASN A 163 18.61 -16.74 11.28
CA ASN A 163 17.94 -16.27 12.50
C ASN A 163 16.59 -15.60 12.18
N GLY A 164 16.28 -15.45 10.91
CA GLY A 164 15.08 -14.85 10.35
C GLY A 164 14.78 -13.47 10.97
N PRO A 165 14.43 -12.45 10.23
CA PRO A 165 13.79 -11.33 10.86
C PRO A 165 12.48 -11.89 11.40
N LYS A 166 12.44 -12.18 12.71
CA LYS A 166 11.16 -12.46 13.38
C LYS A 166 10.27 -11.29 12.97
N PRO A 167 9.15 -11.54 12.26
CA PRO A 167 8.30 -10.46 11.78
C PRO A 167 7.88 -9.64 12.99
N MET A 168 8.59 -8.55 13.24
CA MET A 168 8.28 -7.67 14.36
C MET A 168 7.09 -6.84 13.97
N LEU A 169 5.98 -7.11 14.62
CA LEU A 169 4.85 -6.21 14.65
C LEU A 169 5.27 -4.96 15.43
N THR A 170 5.71 -3.96 14.72
CA THR A 170 5.95 -2.64 15.28
C THR A 170 4.69 -1.80 15.11
N PHE A 171 4.08 -1.42 16.22
CA PHE A 171 2.98 -0.46 16.26
C PHE A 171 3.50 0.98 16.19
N GLY A 172 4.52 1.24 15.40
CA GLY A 172 5.22 2.50 15.27
C GLY A 172 6.65 2.30 14.80
N THR A 173 7.41 3.37 14.62
CA THR A 173 8.80 3.27 14.18
C THR A 173 9.74 3.05 15.36
N LYS A 174 10.73 2.15 15.20
CA LYS A 174 11.78 1.95 16.21
C LYS A 174 12.56 3.24 16.52
N LYS A 175 12.71 4.12 15.54
CA LYS A 175 13.34 5.43 15.73
C LYS A 175 12.58 6.28 16.73
N LEU A 176 11.24 6.33 16.61
CA LEU A 176 10.39 7.08 17.53
C LEU A 176 10.46 6.50 18.94
N LEU A 177 10.38 5.16 19.07
CA LEU A 177 10.48 4.49 20.38
C LEU A 177 11.80 4.83 21.10
N LYS A 178 12.92 4.89 20.37
CA LYS A 178 14.23 5.25 20.93
C LYS A 178 14.34 6.73 21.29
N ARG A 179 13.73 7.61 20.47
CA ARG A 179 13.80 9.06 20.64
C ARG A 179 12.85 9.57 21.72
N ASN A 180 11.60 9.13 21.69
CA ASN A 180 10.56 9.57 22.60
C ASN A 180 9.54 8.43 22.84
N LYS A 181 9.68 7.76 23.98
CA LYS A 181 8.82 6.64 24.37
C LYS A 181 7.35 7.07 24.60
N LEU A 182 7.11 8.24 25.17
CA LEU A 182 5.76 8.74 25.46
C LEU A 182 5.02 9.02 24.13
N GLU A 183 5.65 9.76 23.24
CA GLU A 183 5.09 10.03 21.91
C GLU A 183 4.83 8.73 21.12
N PHE A 184 5.72 7.76 21.25
CA PHE A 184 5.51 6.44 20.65
C PHE A 184 4.28 5.74 21.20
N LEU A 185 4.09 5.74 22.52
CA LEU A 185 2.93 5.13 23.18
C LEU A 185 1.62 5.83 22.78
N GLN A 186 1.62 7.15 22.78
CA GLN A 186 0.46 7.94 22.32
C GLN A 186 0.09 7.61 20.87
N LYS A 187 1.05 7.64 19.94
CA LYS A 187 0.80 7.31 18.53
C LYS A 187 0.41 5.85 18.30
N ARG A 188 0.87 4.93 19.14
CA ARG A 188 0.51 3.53 19.09
C ARG A 188 -0.96 3.29 19.46
N ASP A 189 -1.45 4.01 20.46
CA ASP A 189 -2.73 3.78 21.10
C ASP A 189 -3.81 4.82 20.73
N ASN A 190 -3.56 5.63 19.69
CA ASN A 190 -4.42 6.74 19.28
C ASN A 190 -5.42 6.41 18.17
N GLN A 191 -5.62 5.15 17.81
CA GLN A 191 -6.45 4.80 16.65
C GLN A 191 -7.36 3.62 16.89
N ILE A 192 -8.51 3.65 16.22
CA ILE A 192 -9.47 2.55 16.16
C ILE A 192 -9.90 2.31 14.72
N VAL A 193 -10.24 1.06 14.40
CA VAL A 193 -10.73 0.67 13.06
C VAL A 193 -12.04 -0.09 13.23
N TYR A 194 -13.09 0.41 12.63
CA TYR A 194 -14.40 -0.24 12.49
C TYR A 194 -14.46 -0.91 11.12
N VAL A 195 -14.26 -2.21 11.10
CA VAL A 195 -14.22 -2.99 9.86
C VAL A 195 -15.64 -3.23 9.35
N GLY A 196 -15.90 -2.79 8.12
CA GLY A 196 -17.17 -3.05 7.46
C GLY A 196 -17.36 -4.52 7.03
N ASP A 197 -18.60 -4.90 6.86
CA ASP A 197 -19.01 -6.22 6.37
C ASP A 197 -20.20 -6.05 5.41
N ASN A 198 -20.16 -6.75 4.27
CA ASN A 198 -21.22 -6.66 3.26
C ASN A 198 -22.56 -7.19 3.76
N ASN A 199 -22.55 -8.04 4.79
CA ASN A 199 -23.77 -8.56 5.43
C ASN A 199 -24.35 -7.61 6.48
N ASP A 200 -23.67 -6.48 6.77
CA ASP A 200 -24.14 -5.51 7.74
C ASP A 200 -25.12 -4.51 7.11
N SER A 201 -26.10 -4.07 7.90
CA SER A 201 -26.93 -2.94 7.52
C SER A 201 -26.04 -1.72 7.24
N LYS A 202 -26.22 -1.09 6.08
CA LYS A 202 -25.38 0.06 5.63
C LYS A 202 -23.87 -0.26 5.53
N GLY A 203 -23.50 -1.55 5.42
CA GLY A 203 -22.10 -1.98 5.27
C GLY A 203 -21.24 -1.87 6.53
N ASN A 204 -21.75 -1.32 7.63
CA ASN A 204 -21.06 -1.26 8.93
C ASN A 204 -22.06 -0.96 10.06
N GLN A 205 -22.22 -1.87 11.01
CA GLN A 205 -23.17 -1.67 12.11
C GLN A 205 -22.67 -0.76 13.23
N GLN A 206 -21.34 -0.62 13.40
CA GLN A 206 -20.77 0.21 14.46
C GLN A 206 -20.66 1.68 14.06
N PHE A 207 -20.31 1.93 12.82
CA PHE A 207 -20.21 3.27 12.27
C PHE A 207 -21.04 3.34 11.00
N GLN A 208 -22.24 3.92 11.12
CA GLN A 208 -23.14 4.10 10.00
C GLN A 208 -23.02 5.50 9.43
N LEU A 209 -23.01 5.60 8.12
CA LEU A 209 -22.91 6.85 7.39
C LEU A 209 -24.16 7.08 6.57
N PHE A 210 -24.66 8.31 6.58
CA PHE A 210 -25.84 8.75 5.85
C PHE A 210 -25.48 10.04 5.08
N TYR A 211 -26.10 10.25 3.94
CA TYR A 211 -25.92 11.47 3.17
C TYR A 211 -27.18 12.33 3.20
N ASN A 212 -27.02 13.58 3.60
CA ASN A 212 -28.08 14.56 3.59
C ASN A 212 -27.95 15.46 2.34
N LYS A 213 -28.86 15.26 1.39
CA LYS A 213 -28.84 16.04 0.13
C LYS A 213 -29.09 17.52 0.35
N LYS A 214 -29.98 17.91 1.29
CA LYS A 214 -30.36 19.30 1.55
C LYS A 214 -29.17 20.14 2.00
N TYR A 215 -28.35 19.61 2.89
CA TYR A 215 -27.18 20.33 3.44
C TYR A 215 -25.85 19.91 2.81
N ASN A 216 -25.88 19.03 1.81
CA ASN A 216 -24.72 18.52 1.10
C ASN A 216 -23.61 17.97 2.05
N ASN A 217 -24.01 17.37 3.17
CA ASN A 217 -23.13 16.83 4.20
C ASN A 217 -23.42 15.35 4.48
N PHE A 218 -22.47 14.71 5.12
CA PHE A 218 -22.62 13.37 5.66
C PHE A 218 -22.94 13.45 7.15
N THR A 219 -23.92 12.69 7.59
CA THR A 219 -24.21 12.46 9.00
C THR A 219 -23.76 11.06 9.39
N TYR A 220 -23.26 10.89 10.59
CA TYR A 220 -22.84 9.61 11.10
C TYR A 220 -23.58 9.24 12.40
N LYS A 221 -23.65 7.92 12.61
CA LYS A 221 -24.17 7.31 13.82
C LYS A 221 -23.17 6.27 14.28
N ILE A 222 -22.56 6.49 15.46
CA ILE A 222 -21.57 5.57 16.06
C ILE A 222 -22.23 4.86 17.22
N ARG A 223 -22.17 3.52 17.22
CA ARG A 223 -22.59 2.72 18.36
C ARG A 223 -21.46 2.67 19.38
N LEU A 224 -21.78 3.07 20.62
CA LEU A 224 -20.89 2.94 21.77
C LEU A 224 -20.71 1.48 22.18
N GLU A 225 -19.54 1.14 22.69
CA GLU A 225 -19.34 -0.14 23.35
C GLU A 225 -20.12 -0.20 24.69
N ASN A 226 -20.62 -1.40 25.02
CA ASN A 226 -21.55 -1.57 26.15
C ASN A 226 -21.00 -1.00 27.46
N LYS A 227 -19.67 -1.04 27.67
CA LYS A 227 -18.99 -0.48 28.83
C LYS A 227 -19.15 1.04 28.96
N TYR A 228 -19.33 1.74 27.84
CA TYR A 228 -19.34 3.21 27.77
C TYR A 228 -20.74 3.80 27.61
N ILE A 229 -21.77 2.98 27.62
CA ILE A 229 -23.15 3.44 27.50
C ILE A 229 -23.57 4.07 28.85
N LYS A 230 -23.77 5.38 28.86
CA LYS A 230 -24.35 6.12 29.98
C LYS A 230 -25.85 6.38 29.72
N ASN A 231 -26.14 7.30 28.81
CA ASN A 231 -27.52 7.75 28.54
C ASN A 231 -28.00 7.28 27.15
N SER A 232 -27.13 7.22 26.16
CA SER A 232 -27.44 6.81 24.80
C SER A 232 -26.50 5.72 24.32
N LYS A 233 -27.05 4.80 23.53
CA LYS A 233 -26.26 3.75 22.85
C LYS A 233 -25.50 4.29 21.64
N TYR A 234 -25.79 5.52 21.21
CA TYR A 234 -25.27 6.07 19.97
C TYR A 234 -24.84 7.52 20.13
N ILE A 235 -23.76 7.88 19.44
CA ILE A 235 -23.34 9.27 19.22
C ILE A 235 -23.60 9.62 17.76
N TYR A 236 -24.10 10.83 17.53
CA TYR A 236 -24.41 11.36 16.21
C TYR A 236 -23.54 12.58 15.91
N GLY A 237 -23.30 12.85 14.63
CA GLY A 237 -22.64 14.06 14.20
C GLY A 237 -22.63 14.17 12.68
N SER A 238 -21.96 15.20 12.16
CA SER A 238 -21.90 15.46 10.74
C SER A 238 -20.52 15.97 10.30
N PHE A 239 -20.23 15.81 9.02
CA PHE A 239 -19.03 16.34 8.39
C PHE A 239 -19.22 16.52 6.87
N ILE A 240 -18.32 17.28 6.25
CA ILE A 240 -18.32 17.53 4.80
C ILE A 240 -17.11 16.86 4.17
N ILE A 241 -17.32 16.20 3.04
CA ILE A 241 -16.27 15.71 2.16
C ILE A 241 -16.10 16.69 1.02
N LYS A 242 -14.94 17.37 0.96
CA LYS A 242 -14.63 18.36 -0.07
C LYS A 242 -14.26 17.74 -1.42
N ASP A 243 -13.70 16.51 -1.42
CA ASP A 243 -13.32 15.77 -2.63
C ASP A 243 -14.55 15.16 -3.30
N ASN A 244 -14.95 15.71 -4.44
CA ASN A 244 -16.14 15.26 -5.19
C ASN A 244 -16.00 13.82 -5.71
N ASN A 245 -14.80 13.37 -6.08
CA ASN A 245 -14.59 11.99 -6.54
C ASN A 245 -14.77 11.00 -5.39
N ALA A 246 -14.15 11.27 -4.25
CA ALA A 246 -14.33 10.45 -3.05
C ALA A 246 -15.80 10.44 -2.60
N LYS A 247 -16.45 11.59 -2.61
CA LYS A 247 -17.89 11.73 -2.29
C LYS A 247 -18.74 10.83 -3.19
N ARG A 248 -18.53 10.87 -4.51
CA ARG A 248 -19.26 10.07 -5.49
C ARG A 248 -19.09 8.57 -5.23
N GLU A 249 -17.87 8.11 -4.99
CA GLU A 249 -17.58 6.69 -4.75
C GLU A 249 -18.16 6.20 -3.40
N ILE A 250 -18.12 7.03 -2.36
CA ILE A 250 -18.76 6.74 -1.08
C ILE A 250 -20.28 6.64 -1.25
N LEU A 251 -20.90 7.55 -2.01
CA LEU A 251 -22.34 7.51 -2.30
C LEU A 251 -22.74 6.26 -3.07
N LYS A 252 -21.95 5.83 -4.08
CA LYS A 252 -22.16 4.55 -4.77
C LYS A 252 -22.16 3.38 -3.80
N THR A 253 -21.20 3.37 -2.85
CA THR A 253 -21.09 2.32 -1.85
C THR A 253 -22.28 2.32 -0.88
N LEU A 254 -22.73 3.50 -0.45
CA LEU A 254 -23.89 3.63 0.43
C LEU A 254 -25.20 3.19 -0.23
N ASN A 255 -25.35 3.41 -1.54
CA ASN A 255 -26.52 3.00 -2.31
C ASN A 255 -26.54 1.49 -2.59
N ASN A 256 -25.36 0.84 -2.59
CA ASN A 256 -25.25 -0.61 -2.78
C ASN A 256 -24.35 -1.27 -1.73
N PRO A 257 -24.75 -1.31 -0.45
CA PRO A 257 -23.93 -1.81 0.65
C PRO A 257 -23.66 -3.33 0.57
N LYS A 258 -24.48 -4.10 -0.17
CA LYS A 258 -24.29 -5.54 -0.37
C LYS A 258 -23.07 -5.86 -1.24
N SER A 259 -22.72 -4.98 -2.17
CA SER A 259 -21.54 -5.16 -3.04
C SER A 259 -20.25 -4.72 -2.37
N ASN A 260 -20.31 -3.66 -1.56
CA ASN A 260 -19.16 -3.05 -0.92
C ASN A 260 -19.48 -2.55 0.49
N SER A 261 -18.56 -2.74 1.41
CA SER A 261 -18.66 -2.25 2.78
C SER A 261 -17.69 -1.11 3.05
N LEU A 262 -18.09 -0.19 3.91
CA LEU A 262 -17.25 0.90 4.37
C LEU A 262 -16.49 0.49 5.63
N THR A 263 -15.18 0.69 5.64
CA THR A 263 -14.34 0.55 6.83
C THR A 263 -13.90 1.94 7.28
N PHE A 264 -14.07 2.23 8.56
CA PHE A 264 -13.74 3.52 9.14
C PHE A 264 -12.55 3.40 10.08
N ARG A 265 -11.60 4.32 9.96
CA ARG A 265 -10.50 4.46 10.90
C ARG A 265 -10.52 5.84 11.50
N ILE A 266 -10.54 5.91 12.81
CA ILE A 266 -10.47 7.16 13.55
C ILE A 266 -9.12 7.25 14.22
N ILE A 267 -8.46 8.40 14.08
CA ILE A 267 -7.14 8.68 14.65
C ILE A 267 -7.26 9.95 15.47
N ARG A 268 -6.91 9.86 16.76
CA ARG A 268 -6.75 11.04 17.61
C ARG A 268 -5.41 11.69 17.36
N LYS A 269 -5.40 12.95 17.00
CA LYS A 269 -4.18 13.73 16.76
C LYS A 269 -4.46 15.21 17.02
N ASP A 270 -3.57 15.87 17.76
CA ASP A 270 -3.61 17.33 18.00
C ASP A 270 -4.99 17.79 18.52
N ASN A 271 -5.55 17.07 19.50
CA ASN A 271 -6.90 17.26 20.09
C ASN A 271 -8.06 17.18 19.06
N LEU A 272 -7.80 16.62 17.89
CA LEU A 272 -8.78 16.41 16.84
C LEU A 272 -8.98 14.93 16.54
N LEU A 273 -10.15 14.61 16.00
CA LEU A 273 -10.49 13.29 15.50
C LEU A 273 -10.40 13.29 13.96
N HIS A 274 -9.45 12.56 13.42
CA HIS A 274 -9.30 12.37 11.98
C HIS A 274 -10.01 11.11 11.54
N LEU A 275 -11.03 11.25 10.70
CA LEU A 275 -11.74 10.14 10.09
C LEU A 275 -11.11 9.77 8.74
N GLN A 276 -10.80 8.50 8.58
CA GLN A 276 -10.43 7.90 7.31
C GLN A 276 -11.51 6.91 6.89
N ILE A 277 -12.06 7.10 5.69
CA ILE A 277 -13.07 6.22 5.10
C ILE A 277 -12.40 5.38 4.03
N MET A 278 -12.45 4.06 4.19
CA MET A 278 -11.90 3.10 3.25
C MET A 278 -13.04 2.41 2.51
N TYR A 279 -13.00 2.45 1.19
CA TYR A 279 -13.97 1.83 0.30
C TYR A 279 -13.26 1.17 -0.89
N LYS A 280 -13.94 0.22 -1.51
CA LYS A 280 -13.42 -0.45 -2.70
C LYS A 280 -14.03 0.21 -3.93
N THR A 281 -13.19 0.58 -4.88
CA THR A 281 -13.62 0.97 -6.21
C THR A 281 -13.33 -0.17 -7.17
N GLY A 282 -14.33 -0.57 -7.92
CA GLY A 282 -14.13 -1.42 -9.08
C GLY A 282 -13.72 -0.52 -10.26
N SER A 283 -12.50 -0.59 -10.71
CA SER A 283 -12.13 -0.06 -12.02
C SER A 283 -12.30 -1.16 -13.05
N THR A 284 -13.34 -1.10 -13.83
CA THR A 284 -13.39 -1.81 -15.10
C THR A 284 -12.54 -1.01 -16.07
N PHE A 285 -11.33 -1.49 -16.35
CA PHE A 285 -10.61 -1.02 -17.52
C PHE A 285 -11.37 -1.55 -18.73
N LYS A 286 -12.04 -0.67 -19.47
CA LYS A 286 -12.49 -0.97 -20.80
C LYS A 286 -11.31 -0.66 -21.71
N THR A 287 -10.80 -1.65 -22.42
CA THR A 287 -9.92 -1.44 -23.55
C THR A 287 -10.75 -0.75 -24.62
N LEU A 288 -10.30 0.42 -25.07
CA LEU A 288 -10.94 1.22 -26.12
C LEU A 288 -10.24 1.02 -27.46
N SER A 289 -9.67 -0.16 -27.67
CA SER A 289 -8.86 -0.53 -28.85
C SER A 289 -9.55 -0.30 -30.21
N SER A 290 -10.85 -0.04 -30.21
CA SER A 290 -11.62 0.28 -31.42
C SER A 290 -11.26 1.59 -32.11
N TYR A 291 -10.53 2.48 -31.44
CA TYR A 291 -10.16 3.80 -31.97
C TYR A 291 -8.66 3.95 -32.23
N GLY A 292 -7.90 2.88 -32.19
CA GLY A 292 -6.44 2.91 -32.29
C GLY A 292 -5.74 2.99 -30.93
N VAL A 293 -4.45 3.38 -30.92
CA VAL A 293 -3.61 3.34 -29.72
C VAL A 293 -2.72 4.58 -29.59
N LEU A 294 -2.32 4.88 -28.34
CA LEU A 294 -1.25 5.80 -28.02
C LEU A 294 0.02 5.02 -27.69
N GLY A 295 0.98 5.00 -28.63
CA GLY A 295 2.30 4.43 -28.38
C GLY A 295 3.14 5.39 -27.52
N VAL A 296 3.76 4.90 -26.45
CA VAL A 296 4.57 5.72 -25.54
C VAL A 296 5.97 5.15 -25.42
N ASP A 297 6.96 5.94 -25.83
CA ASP A 297 8.37 5.66 -25.67
C ASP A 297 8.96 6.51 -24.53
N PHE A 298 9.62 5.84 -23.57
CA PHE A 298 10.20 6.47 -22.39
C PHE A 298 11.67 6.80 -22.57
N ASN A 299 11.97 8.08 -22.75
CA ASN A 299 13.32 8.60 -22.85
C ASN A 299 13.77 9.34 -21.56
N LYS A 300 15.06 9.62 -21.46
CA LYS A 300 15.63 10.33 -20.33
C LYS A 300 15.27 11.81 -20.35
N GLY A 301 14.29 12.19 -19.53
CA GLY A 301 13.82 13.56 -19.38
C GLY A 301 12.61 13.91 -20.24
N PHE A 302 12.15 13.02 -21.08
CA PHE A 302 10.93 13.20 -21.87
C PHE A 302 10.31 11.84 -22.24
N ILE A 303 9.04 11.88 -22.60
CA ILE A 303 8.38 10.78 -23.32
C ILE A 303 7.98 11.26 -24.71
N THR A 304 7.99 10.35 -25.65
CA THR A 304 7.40 10.56 -26.98
C THR A 304 6.08 9.81 -27.04
N ILE A 305 5.02 10.45 -27.49
CA ILE A 305 3.68 9.90 -27.63
C ILE A 305 3.34 9.89 -29.11
N SER A 306 3.11 8.72 -29.68
CA SER A 306 2.61 8.53 -31.04
C SER A 306 1.13 8.16 -30.97
N GLU A 307 0.28 8.94 -31.63
CA GLU A 307 -1.12 8.62 -31.78
C GLU A 307 -1.33 7.89 -33.10
N ILE A 308 -1.90 6.69 -33.02
CA ILE A 308 -2.10 5.79 -34.17
C ILE A 308 -3.59 5.48 -34.27
N ASP A 309 -4.14 5.46 -35.47
CA ASP A 309 -5.53 5.07 -35.73
C ASP A 309 -5.71 3.53 -35.75
N GLU A 310 -6.93 3.08 -35.98
CA GLU A 310 -7.28 1.65 -36.07
C GLU A 310 -6.63 0.93 -37.26
N THR A 311 -6.18 1.67 -38.29
CA THR A 311 -5.52 1.14 -39.47
C THR A 311 -4.01 1.07 -39.31
N GLY A 312 -3.45 1.59 -38.22
CA GLY A 312 -2.02 1.67 -37.97
C GLY A 312 -1.34 2.93 -38.52
N LYS A 313 -2.12 3.90 -39.04
CA LYS A 313 -1.60 5.17 -39.57
C LYS A 313 -1.28 6.12 -38.39
N LEU A 314 -0.10 6.73 -38.45
CA LEU A 314 0.30 7.77 -37.47
C LEU A 314 -0.54 9.03 -37.72
N LEU A 315 -1.25 9.47 -36.66
CA LEU A 315 -2.07 10.69 -36.68
C LEU A 315 -1.32 11.89 -36.08
N ASN A 316 -0.61 11.67 -34.98
CA ASN A 316 0.10 12.72 -34.26
C ASN A 316 1.35 12.18 -33.57
N LEU A 317 2.33 13.06 -33.35
CA LEU A 317 3.56 12.76 -32.61
C LEU A 317 3.87 13.92 -31.66
N ASP A 318 3.76 13.67 -30.36
CA ASP A 318 3.98 14.65 -29.32
C ASP A 318 5.14 14.25 -28.39
N ARG A 319 5.71 15.26 -27.73
CA ARG A 319 6.76 15.09 -26.74
C ARG A 319 6.42 15.82 -25.44
N ILE A 320 6.43 15.08 -24.32
CA ILE A 320 6.23 15.65 -22.97
C ILE A 320 7.53 15.53 -22.18
N ASN A 321 8.04 16.66 -21.68
CA ASN A 321 9.23 16.71 -20.85
C ASN A 321 8.89 16.46 -19.37
N TYR A 322 9.81 15.79 -18.63
CA TYR A 322 9.67 15.61 -17.20
C TYR A 322 11.01 15.73 -16.46
N ILE A 323 10.95 16.02 -15.15
CA ILE A 323 12.15 16.18 -14.34
C ILE A 323 12.71 14.80 -13.98
N HIS A 324 13.81 14.40 -14.64
CA HIS A 324 14.50 13.13 -14.40
C HIS A 324 15.72 13.26 -13.48
N LYS A 325 16.27 14.48 -13.30
CA LYS A 325 17.37 14.77 -12.37
C LYS A 325 16.82 15.56 -11.18
N GLY A 326 17.15 15.13 -9.95
CA GLY A 326 16.72 15.82 -8.75
C GLY A 326 16.66 14.88 -7.53
N ARG A 327 16.16 15.40 -6.41
CA ARG A 327 15.87 14.59 -5.23
C ARG A 327 14.78 13.57 -5.59
N ALA A 328 14.88 12.35 -5.04
CA ALA A 328 13.97 11.25 -5.38
C ALA A 328 12.47 11.60 -5.29
N GLY A 329 12.09 12.48 -4.35
CA GLY A 329 10.71 12.96 -4.22
C GLY A 329 10.26 13.86 -5.38
N VAL A 330 11.15 14.74 -5.88
CA VAL A 330 10.85 15.64 -7.01
C VAL A 330 10.68 14.84 -8.29
N THR A 331 11.61 13.91 -8.57
CA THR A 331 11.52 13.03 -9.73
C THR A 331 10.26 12.18 -9.70
N LYS A 332 9.93 11.59 -8.53
CA LYS A 332 8.72 10.78 -8.37
C LYS A 332 7.45 11.62 -8.60
N ASN A 333 7.39 12.84 -8.07
CA ASN A 333 6.26 13.73 -8.25
C ASN A 333 6.09 14.13 -9.72
N SER A 334 7.18 14.48 -10.40
CA SER A 334 7.16 14.78 -11.84
C SER A 334 6.67 13.60 -12.69
N MET A 335 7.06 12.35 -12.34
CA MET A 335 6.55 11.16 -13.00
C MET A 335 5.04 10.94 -12.74
N HIS A 336 4.55 11.26 -11.54
CA HIS A 336 3.10 11.18 -11.27
C HIS A 336 2.30 12.17 -12.11
N HIS A 337 2.79 13.41 -12.29
CA HIS A 337 2.16 14.39 -13.17
C HIS A 337 2.17 13.89 -14.62
N LEU A 338 3.32 13.44 -15.12
CA LEU A 338 3.45 12.88 -16.45
C LEU A 338 2.45 11.74 -16.73
N VAL A 339 2.34 10.77 -15.79
CA VAL A 339 1.39 9.65 -15.93
C VAL A 339 -0.05 10.15 -15.93
N LYS A 340 -0.37 11.18 -15.15
CA LYS A 340 -1.70 11.79 -15.15
C LYS A 340 -2.00 12.45 -16.49
N ASP A 341 -1.08 13.25 -17.01
CA ASP A 341 -1.22 13.93 -18.30
C ASP A 341 -1.41 12.93 -19.45
N LEU A 342 -0.64 11.84 -19.43
CA LEU A 342 -0.75 10.75 -20.39
C LEU A 342 -2.14 10.07 -20.32
N VAL A 343 -2.63 9.78 -19.13
CA VAL A 343 -3.97 9.20 -18.93
C VAL A 343 -5.06 10.18 -19.38
N ASP A 344 -4.91 11.47 -19.11
CA ASP A 344 -5.86 12.50 -19.54
C ASP A 344 -5.90 12.60 -21.08
N ILE A 345 -4.75 12.47 -21.77
CA ILE A 345 -4.67 12.40 -23.25
C ILE A 345 -5.38 11.14 -23.74
N ALA A 346 -5.13 9.98 -23.16
CA ALA A 346 -5.74 8.72 -23.54
C ALA A 346 -7.27 8.75 -23.39
N ILE A 347 -7.77 9.33 -22.31
CA ILE A 347 -9.22 9.51 -22.09
C ILE A 347 -9.84 10.43 -23.13
N LYS A 348 -9.17 11.54 -23.47
CA LYS A 348 -9.67 12.51 -24.48
C LYS A 348 -9.69 11.93 -25.88
N SER A 349 -8.67 11.18 -26.26
CA SER A 349 -8.57 10.51 -27.57
C SER A 349 -9.41 9.24 -27.67
N GLY A 350 -9.87 8.69 -26.53
CA GLY A 350 -10.58 7.40 -26.47
C GLY A 350 -9.70 6.19 -26.86
N LYS A 351 -8.37 6.29 -26.67
CA LYS A 351 -7.39 5.28 -27.11
C LYS A 351 -6.69 4.61 -25.95
N ASP A 352 -6.28 3.36 -26.15
CA ASP A 352 -5.47 2.63 -25.18
C ASP A 352 -4.00 3.07 -25.22
N ILE A 353 -3.31 2.97 -24.08
CA ILE A 353 -1.89 3.29 -23.97
C ILE A 353 -1.07 2.01 -24.16
N VAL A 354 -0.17 2.02 -25.12
CA VAL A 354 0.81 0.95 -25.36
C VAL A 354 2.20 1.46 -25.01
N ILE A 355 2.91 0.73 -24.16
CA ILE A 355 4.29 1.03 -23.76
C ILE A 355 5.21 -0.13 -24.11
N GLU A 356 6.48 0.17 -24.38
CA GLU A 356 7.49 -0.87 -24.59
C GLU A 356 7.75 -1.72 -23.34
N ASP A 357 8.07 -3.00 -23.51
CA ASP A 357 8.52 -3.85 -22.39
C ASP A 357 9.98 -3.58 -22.04
N LEU A 358 10.18 -2.65 -21.10
CA LEU A 358 11.50 -2.29 -20.59
C LEU A 358 12.26 -3.46 -19.92
N LYS A 359 11.60 -4.61 -19.69
CA LYS A 359 12.27 -5.80 -19.12
C LYS A 359 13.02 -6.60 -20.17
N SER A 360 12.60 -6.51 -21.41
CA SER A 360 13.22 -7.20 -22.56
C SER A 360 14.50 -6.52 -23.08
N LEU A 361 14.76 -5.27 -22.69
CA LEU A 361 15.94 -4.54 -23.10
C LEU A 361 17.23 -5.24 -22.63
N ASP A 362 18.13 -5.54 -23.57
CA ASP A 362 19.41 -6.19 -23.26
C ASP A 362 20.31 -5.26 -22.44
N LYS A 363 20.34 -5.51 -21.13
CA LYS A 363 21.08 -4.71 -20.15
C LYS A 363 22.61 -4.72 -20.35
N ASN A 364 23.11 -5.57 -21.24
CA ASN A 364 24.56 -5.70 -21.48
C ASN A 364 25.06 -4.72 -22.54
N LYS A 365 24.19 -4.24 -23.43
CA LYS A 365 24.55 -3.31 -24.52
C LYS A 365 24.45 -1.83 -24.13
N GLN A 366 23.90 -1.50 -22.96
CA GLN A 366 23.67 -0.13 -22.53
C GLN A 366 24.85 0.47 -21.75
N GLU A 367 25.12 1.75 -21.94
CA GLU A 367 26.08 2.50 -21.12
C GLU A 367 25.71 2.47 -19.63
N LYS A 368 26.72 2.57 -18.76
CA LYS A 368 26.56 2.47 -17.31
C LYS A 368 25.57 3.47 -16.70
N THR A 369 25.46 4.64 -17.31
CA THR A 369 24.54 5.73 -16.94
C THR A 369 23.10 5.43 -17.34
N GLU A 370 22.88 4.91 -18.55
CA GLU A 370 21.57 4.52 -19.06
C GLU A 370 21.01 3.31 -18.34
N ARG A 371 21.84 2.30 -18.08
CA ARG A 371 21.51 1.12 -17.29
C ARG A 371 20.98 1.48 -15.88
N LYS A 372 21.51 2.55 -15.29
CA LYS A 372 21.06 3.06 -13.98
C LYS A 372 19.73 3.79 -14.08
N TYR A 373 19.43 4.40 -15.21
CA TYR A 373 18.20 5.08 -15.51
C TYR A 373 17.06 4.08 -15.71
N TYR A 374 17.18 3.12 -16.62
CA TYR A 374 16.16 2.10 -16.88
C TYR A 374 15.87 1.19 -15.67
N ASN A 375 16.87 0.91 -14.81
CA ASN A 375 16.63 0.19 -13.55
C ASN A 375 15.85 0.99 -12.50
N ARG A 376 15.64 2.30 -12.70
CA ARG A 376 14.79 3.12 -11.81
C ARG A 376 13.37 3.25 -12.34
N MET A 377 13.15 3.03 -13.62
CA MET A 377 11.84 3.10 -14.28
C MET A 377 11.12 1.75 -14.23
N ALA A 378 11.83 0.64 -14.33
CA ALA A 378 11.31 -0.71 -14.12
C ALA A 378 11.17 -1.06 -12.62
#